data_ac8cf1b9238988d98eb17aace808e927
#
_entry.id   ac8cf1b9238988d98eb17aace808e927
#
_cell.length_a   1.000
_cell.length_b   1.000
_cell.length_c   1.000
_cell.angle_alpha   90.00
_cell.angle_beta   90.00
_cell.angle_gamma   90.00
#
_symmetry.space_group_name_H-M   'P 1'
#
loop_
_entity.id
_entity.type
_entity.pdbx_description
1 polymer ?
#
loop_
_entity_poly.entity_id
_entity_poly.type
_entity_poly.pdbx_seq_one_letter_code
_entity_poly.pdbx_strand_id
1 'polypeptide(L)'
;MKLGSSVPLRRRGFLATLGSLTAFSIINGTAPTALAELRKGRLKQGLCLSVFSGTKLDMEGKCREAARLGAYGIDLVGPKDFPVLKKYGLVPTMVPGGSGIQSGINDKKNHAEMGAKMEQSIKDAAAAGAPNVIALAGDRKGISDEEGLDNTVLFLNNIKKPAEDQNVTVCLELLNSKVDHPGYMCDHTTWGVEVCKRVNSPRIKLLYDIYHMQIMEGDIVRTVKKNIQYIGHFHTAGNPGRHQFDDTQEMNYAGICKGIADTGYQGCLSHEYSPSKDKDPLETLDAMMRICEV
;
A
#
# COMPACT_ATOMS: atom_id res chain seq x y z
N MET A 1 1.23 74.21 18.71
CA MET A 1 1.72 74.58 20.05
C MET A 1 2.69 73.47 20.47
N LYS A 2 3.97 73.81 20.53
CA LYS A 2 5.12 73.43 21.39
C LYS A 2 5.37 71.91 21.52
N LEU A 3 6.47 71.38 20.90
CA LEU A 3 7.86 71.32 21.42
C LEU A 3 8.00 70.25 22.52
N GLY A 4 8.84 69.27 22.44
CA GLY A 4 10.26 69.08 22.11
C GLY A 4 10.72 68.02 23.09
N SER A 5 11.67 67.19 22.95
CA SER A 5 13.11 67.28 22.79
C SER A 5 13.64 65.82 22.96
N SER A 6 14.34 65.24 22.08
CA SER A 6 15.77 65.07 21.83
C SER A 6 16.67 64.56 22.98
N VAL A 7 17.27 63.37 22.83
CA VAL A 7 18.72 62.99 22.89
C VAL A 7 19.38 62.83 24.28
N PRO A 8 20.46 62.03 24.54
CA PRO A 8 21.33 61.27 23.64
C PRO A 8 21.87 59.90 24.14
N LEU A 9 22.63 59.28 23.20
CA LEU A 9 23.57 58.13 23.32
C LEU A 9 24.56 58.23 24.55
N ARG A 10 24.92 57.04 25.06
CA ARG A 10 26.29 56.78 25.54
C ARG A 10 26.77 55.39 25.17
N ARG A 11 27.81 55.36 24.33
CA ARG A 11 28.76 54.24 24.15
C ARG A 11 29.66 54.13 25.36
N ARG A 12 29.96 52.92 25.81
CA ARG A 12 31.27 52.53 26.34
C ARG A 12 31.39 51.02 26.21
N GLY A 13 32.41 50.65 25.45
CA GLY A 13 33.01 49.39 25.28
C GLY A 13 33.98 49.04 26.40
N PHE A 14 34.26 47.75 26.51
CA PHE A 14 35.52 47.24 27.05
C PHE A 14 35.88 45.90 26.42
N LEU A 15 37.20 45.72 26.23
CA LEU A 15 37.89 44.66 25.50
C LEU A 15 38.00 43.35 26.29
N ALA A 16 38.04 42.28 25.54
CA ALA A 16 38.95 41.14 25.50
C ALA A 16 39.37 40.40 26.78
N THR A 17 39.20 39.09 26.76
CA THR A 17 40.25 38.17 27.21
C THR A 17 40.18 36.84 26.41
N LEU A 18 41.36 36.41 25.96
CA LEU A 18 41.66 35.14 25.30
C LEU A 18 41.55 33.94 26.26
N GLY A 19 41.22 32.79 25.68
CA GLY A 19 41.85 31.53 26.11
C GLY A 19 40.92 30.42 26.54
N SER A 20 40.69 29.46 25.65
CA SER A 20 40.93 28.03 25.94
C SER A 20 40.60 27.21 24.71
N LEU A 21 41.61 26.60 24.12
CA LEU A 21 41.43 25.45 23.20
C LEU A 21 40.82 24.28 23.98
N THR A 22 39.63 23.88 23.63
CA THR A 22 39.09 22.58 23.99
C THR A 22 38.94 21.74 22.71
N ALA A 23 39.62 20.61 22.73
CA ALA A 23 39.64 19.63 21.67
C ALA A 23 38.21 19.19 21.28
N PHE A 24 37.85 19.39 20.02
CA PHE A 24 36.66 18.79 19.44
C PHE A 24 36.94 17.29 19.23
N SER A 25 36.41 16.47 20.12
CA SER A 25 36.22 15.04 19.83
C SER A 25 35.20 14.93 18.71
N ILE A 26 35.67 14.49 17.54
CA ILE A 26 34.81 14.08 16.42
C ILE A 26 34.06 12.84 16.88
N ILE A 27 32.86 13.03 17.43
CA ILE A 27 31.89 11.96 17.54
C ILE A 27 31.39 11.71 16.11
N ASN A 28 31.80 10.61 15.50
CA ASN A 28 31.15 10.05 14.30
C ASN A 28 29.71 9.64 14.69
N GLY A 29 28.86 10.59 14.90
CA GLY A 29 27.41 10.41 14.93
C GLY A 29 26.94 10.39 13.49
N THR A 30 26.51 9.23 13.00
CA THR A 30 25.65 9.18 11.82
C THR A 30 24.48 10.11 12.07
N ALA A 31 24.42 11.20 11.29
CA ALA A 31 23.26 12.10 11.33
C ALA A 31 22.00 11.26 11.15
N PRO A 32 20.93 11.47 11.92
CA PRO A 32 19.67 10.80 11.68
C PRO A 32 19.28 11.11 10.24
N THR A 33 19.08 10.08 9.45
CA THR A 33 18.56 10.20 8.07
C THR A 33 17.25 10.96 8.21
N ALA A 34 17.19 12.18 7.71
CA ALA A 34 15.96 12.94 7.67
C ALA A 34 14.92 12.04 6.97
N LEU A 35 13.82 11.75 7.64
CA LEU A 35 12.72 11.00 7.03
C LEU A 35 12.30 11.79 5.78
N ALA A 36 12.26 11.13 4.63
CA ALA A 36 11.80 11.78 3.42
C ALA A 36 10.35 12.25 3.62
N GLU A 37 10.03 13.43 3.10
CA GLU A 37 8.66 13.92 3.16
C GLU A 37 7.76 13.04 2.29
N LEU A 38 6.61 12.65 2.82
CA LEU A 38 5.57 11.96 2.04
C LEU A 38 5.13 12.84 0.87
N ARG A 39 4.71 12.24 -0.22
CA ARG A 39 4.12 12.95 -1.36
C ARG A 39 2.86 13.71 -0.92
N LYS A 40 2.68 14.91 -1.48
CA LYS A 40 1.60 15.85 -1.05
C LYS A 40 0.24 15.55 -1.67
N GLY A 41 0.13 14.55 -2.53
CA GLY A 41 -1.14 14.14 -3.14
C GLY A 41 -2.17 13.64 -2.11
N ARG A 42 -3.43 13.60 -2.52
CA ARG A 42 -4.55 13.15 -1.68
C ARG A 42 -4.57 11.64 -1.40
N LEU A 43 -3.79 10.84 -2.16
CA LEU A 43 -3.69 9.39 -2.01
C LEU A 43 -2.37 9.01 -1.35
N LYS A 44 -2.43 8.14 -0.35
CA LYS A 44 -1.25 7.47 0.19
C LYS A 44 -0.77 6.45 -0.83
N GLN A 45 0.48 6.54 -1.27
CA GLN A 45 1.04 5.64 -2.26
C GLN A 45 1.96 4.62 -1.62
N GLY A 46 1.65 3.33 -1.80
CA GLY A 46 2.47 2.19 -1.38
C GLY A 46 3.16 1.53 -2.56
N LEU A 47 4.01 0.55 -2.26
CA LEU A 47 4.81 -0.15 -3.26
C LEU A 47 4.84 -1.66 -2.98
N CYS A 48 4.61 -2.49 -3.98
CA CYS A 48 5.00 -3.90 -3.95
C CYS A 48 6.48 -4.05 -4.32
N LEU A 49 7.13 -5.11 -3.86
CA LEU A 49 8.56 -5.33 -4.13
C LEU A 49 8.87 -5.55 -5.62
N SER A 50 7.86 -5.90 -6.42
CA SER A 50 7.99 -6.10 -7.88
C SER A 50 8.46 -4.85 -8.64
N VAL A 51 8.15 -3.63 -8.13
CA VAL A 51 8.58 -2.37 -8.78
C VAL A 51 10.09 -2.16 -8.76
N PHE A 52 10.81 -2.90 -7.89
CA PHE A 52 12.28 -2.90 -7.82
C PHE A 52 12.92 -4.02 -8.65
N SER A 53 12.14 -4.76 -9.45
CA SER A 53 12.67 -5.81 -10.33
C SER A 53 13.70 -5.21 -11.30
N GLY A 54 14.82 -5.92 -11.47
CA GLY A 54 15.95 -5.42 -12.27
C GLY A 54 16.98 -4.61 -11.47
N THR A 55 16.69 -4.18 -10.23
CA THR A 55 17.68 -3.57 -9.34
C THR A 55 18.50 -4.65 -8.59
N LYS A 56 19.69 -4.27 -8.10
CA LYS A 56 20.50 -5.10 -7.19
C LYS A 56 20.30 -4.72 -5.71
N LEU A 57 19.25 -3.97 -5.40
CA LEU A 57 18.97 -3.52 -4.04
C LEU A 57 18.53 -4.68 -3.15
N ASP A 58 19.14 -4.78 -1.98
CA ASP A 58 18.63 -5.59 -0.88
C ASP A 58 17.37 -4.94 -0.25
N MET A 59 16.78 -5.56 0.75
CA MET A 59 15.56 -5.04 1.39
C MET A 59 15.78 -3.66 2.01
N GLU A 60 16.94 -3.43 2.61
CA GLU A 60 17.28 -2.12 3.19
C GLU A 60 17.41 -1.04 2.11
N GLY A 61 18.08 -1.36 1.00
CA GLY A 61 18.20 -0.49 -0.17
C GLY A 61 16.82 -0.12 -0.75
N LYS A 62 15.92 -1.10 -0.88
CA LYS A 62 14.55 -0.87 -1.35
C LYS A 62 13.77 0.04 -0.41
N CYS A 63 13.85 -0.18 0.90
CA CYS A 63 13.21 0.68 1.89
C CYS A 63 13.75 2.12 1.84
N ARG A 64 15.06 2.30 1.69
CA ARG A 64 15.68 3.61 1.56
C ARG A 64 15.18 4.35 0.31
N GLU A 65 15.14 3.69 -0.83
CA GLU A 65 14.65 4.30 -2.08
C GLU A 65 13.13 4.58 -2.02
N ALA A 66 12.33 3.66 -1.47
CA ALA A 66 10.91 3.89 -1.25
C ALA A 66 10.66 5.15 -0.39
N ALA A 67 11.38 5.28 0.73
CA ALA A 67 11.29 6.45 1.59
C ALA A 67 11.76 7.73 0.85
N ARG A 68 12.89 7.66 0.12
CA ARG A 68 13.40 8.80 -0.66
C ARG A 68 12.39 9.30 -1.69
N LEU A 69 11.62 8.39 -2.30
CA LEU A 69 10.58 8.72 -3.28
C LEU A 69 9.26 9.20 -2.60
N GLY A 70 9.20 9.21 -1.27
CA GLY A 70 8.04 9.64 -0.52
C GLY A 70 6.90 8.63 -0.48
N ALA A 71 7.20 7.33 -0.61
CA ALA A 71 6.22 6.28 -0.44
C ALA A 71 5.71 6.21 1.01
N TYR A 72 4.44 5.88 1.18
CA TYR A 72 3.83 5.67 2.49
C TYR A 72 4.22 4.31 3.09
N GLY A 73 4.39 3.28 2.27
CA GLY A 73 4.73 1.96 2.78
C GLY A 73 5.03 0.93 1.70
N ILE A 74 5.20 -0.31 2.15
CA ILE A 74 5.49 -1.46 1.27
C ILE A 74 4.46 -2.56 1.54
N ASP A 75 3.94 -3.13 0.47
CA ASP A 75 2.97 -4.22 0.46
C ASP A 75 3.64 -5.60 0.43
N LEU A 76 2.88 -6.60 0.88
CA LEU A 76 3.18 -8.02 0.78
C LEU A 76 4.49 -8.40 1.49
N VAL A 77 4.80 -7.71 2.58
CA VAL A 77 5.94 -7.96 3.44
C VAL A 77 5.50 -8.58 4.77
N GLY A 78 6.34 -9.44 5.34
CA GLY A 78 6.07 -10.14 6.59
C GLY A 78 6.88 -9.63 7.78
N PRO A 79 6.68 -10.23 8.98
CA PRO A 79 7.28 -9.77 10.24
C PRO A 79 8.80 -9.60 10.22
N LYS A 80 9.53 -10.42 9.45
CA LYS A 80 11.00 -10.32 9.33
C LYS A 80 11.46 -8.97 8.75
N ASP A 81 10.62 -8.34 7.92
CA ASP A 81 10.96 -7.10 7.21
C ASP A 81 10.43 -5.85 7.94
N PHE A 82 9.52 -5.99 8.91
CA PHE A 82 8.94 -4.85 9.64
C PHE A 82 9.97 -3.93 10.31
N PRO A 83 11.04 -4.45 10.94
CA PRO A 83 12.05 -3.59 11.56
C PRO A 83 12.75 -2.67 10.57
N VAL A 84 13.05 -3.14 9.35
CA VAL A 84 13.71 -2.30 8.34
C VAL A 84 12.73 -1.27 7.76
N LEU A 85 11.47 -1.62 7.54
CA LEU A 85 10.46 -0.64 7.14
C LEU A 85 10.36 0.48 8.18
N LYS A 86 10.21 0.12 9.45
CA LYS A 86 10.14 1.09 10.57
C LYS A 86 11.35 2.00 10.64
N LYS A 87 12.55 1.49 10.38
CA LYS A 87 13.80 2.28 10.34
C LYS A 87 13.72 3.44 9.33
N TYR A 88 13.00 3.25 8.22
CA TYR A 88 12.83 4.25 7.16
C TYR A 88 11.48 4.96 7.22
N GLY A 89 10.70 4.79 8.30
CA GLY A 89 9.39 5.44 8.47
C GLY A 89 8.29 4.89 7.55
N LEU A 90 8.49 3.71 6.96
CA LEU A 90 7.53 3.06 6.09
C LEU A 90 6.57 2.17 6.87
N VAL A 91 5.33 2.08 6.40
CA VAL A 91 4.29 1.20 6.95
C VAL A 91 4.22 -0.09 6.12
N PRO A 92 4.11 -1.30 6.73
CA PRO A 92 3.71 -2.49 6.00
C PRO A 92 2.22 -2.38 5.64
N THR A 93 1.92 -1.89 4.44
CA THR A 93 0.56 -1.48 4.05
C THR A 93 -0.37 -2.66 3.75
N MET A 94 0.20 -3.81 3.41
CA MET A 94 -0.51 -5.08 3.23
C MET A 94 0.36 -6.24 3.71
N VAL A 95 -0.15 -7.07 4.61
CA VAL A 95 0.55 -8.24 5.15
C VAL A 95 -0.01 -9.52 4.51
N PRO A 96 0.81 -10.52 4.15
CA PRO A 96 0.32 -11.81 3.64
C PRO A 96 -0.58 -12.53 4.64
N GLY A 97 -1.75 -13.01 4.21
CA GLY A 97 -2.74 -13.67 5.07
C GLY A 97 -2.70 -15.20 5.06
N GLY A 98 -1.78 -15.80 4.30
CA GLY A 98 -1.58 -17.25 4.29
C GLY A 98 -2.47 -18.03 3.31
N SER A 99 -3.39 -17.39 2.58
CA SER A 99 -4.08 -17.98 1.43
C SER A 99 -3.29 -17.79 0.14
N GLY A 100 -3.54 -18.60 -0.88
CA GLY A 100 -2.84 -18.54 -2.16
C GLY A 100 -3.78 -18.41 -3.35
N ILE A 101 -3.22 -17.99 -4.50
CA ILE A 101 -3.99 -17.82 -5.75
C ILE A 101 -4.62 -19.15 -6.18
N GLN A 102 -3.84 -20.22 -6.22
CA GLN A 102 -4.34 -21.53 -6.65
C GLN A 102 -5.10 -22.29 -5.55
N SER A 103 -4.82 -22.02 -4.29
CA SER A 103 -5.43 -22.68 -3.14
C SER A 103 -5.82 -21.61 -2.13
N GLY A 104 -7.09 -21.32 -2.05
CA GLY A 104 -7.62 -20.21 -1.28
C GLY A 104 -8.80 -20.57 -0.39
N ILE A 105 -9.49 -19.54 0.05
CA ILE A 105 -10.57 -19.63 1.04
C ILE A 105 -11.93 -20.04 0.44
N ASN A 106 -12.02 -20.21 -0.87
CA ASN A 106 -13.20 -20.74 -1.56
C ASN A 106 -13.40 -22.27 -1.36
N ASP A 107 -12.42 -22.94 -0.80
CA ASP A 107 -12.45 -24.39 -0.55
C ASP A 107 -12.36 -24.67 0.95
N LYS A 108 -13.43 -25.24 1.54
CA LYS A 108 -13.54 -25.53 2.97
C LYS A 108 -12.39 -26.38 3.54
N LYS A 109 -11.77 -27.23 2.70
CA LYS A 109 -10.66 -28.06 3.16
C LYS A 109 -9.44 -27.26 3.62
N ASN A 110 -9.33 -26.02 3.12
CA ASN A 110 -8.22 -25.10 3.47
C ASN A 110 -8.50 -24.30 4.72
N HIS A 111 -9.74 -24.21 5.21
CA HIS A 111 -10.18 -23.25 6.22
C HIS A 111 -9.44 -23.37 7.54
N ALA A 112 -9.19 -24.59 8.01
CA ALA A 112 -8.53 -24.78 9.32
C ALA A 112 -7.09 -24.22 9.30
N GLU A 113 -6.30 -24.58 8.29
CA GLU A 113 -4.92 -24.15 8.15
C GLU A 113 -4.83 -22.64 7.86
N MET A 114 -5.62 -22.17 6.88
CA MET A 114 -5.59 -20.77 6.48
C MET A 114 -6.17 -19.86 7.55
N GLY A 115 -7.16 -20.33 8.32
CA GLY A 115 -7.72 -19.56 9.44
C GLY A 115 -6.67 -19.27 10.51
N ALA A 116 -5.91 -20.29 10.92
CA ALA A 116 -4.83 -20.13 11.90
C ALA A 116 -3.73 -19.16 11.40
N LYS A 117 -3.34 -19.25 10.11
CA LYS A 117 -2.38 -18.33 9.50
C LYS A 117 -2.92 -16.90 9.43
N MET A 118 -4.17 -16.73 9.02
CA MET A 118 -4.83 -15.41 8.91
C MET A 118 -4.93 -14.73 10.27
N GLU A 119 -5.32 -15.45 11.31
CA GLU A 119 -5.37 -14.91 12.68
C GLU A 119 -3.98 -14.47 13.18
N GLN A 120 -2.93 -15.24 12.88
CA GLN A 120 -1.58 -14.83 13.20
C GLN A 120 -1.15 -13.60 12.43
N SER A 121 -1.44 -13.55 11.13
CA SER A 121 -1.14 -12.38 10.28
C SER A 121 -1.86 -11.11 10.76
N ILE A 122 -3.10 -11.23 11.24
CA ILE A 122 -3.84 -10.11 11.83
C ILE A 122 -3.15 -9.59 13.10
N LYS A 123 -2.68 -10.49 13.97
CA LYS A 123 -1.92 -10.10 15.20
C LYS A 123 -0.61 -9.42 14.84
N ASP A 124 0.14 -9.98 13.89
CA ASP A 124 1.42 -9.42 13.43
C ASP A 124 1.22 -8.04 12.77
N ALA A 125 0.18 -7.90 11.95
CA ALA A 125 -0.21 -6.65 11.32
C ALA A 125 -0.54 -5.58 12.38
N ALA A 126 -1.40 -5.91 13.35
CA ALA A 126 -1.76 -5.00 14.44
C ALA A 126 -0.53 -4.54 15.24
N ALA A 127 0.36 -5.47 15.61
CA ALA A 127 1.58 -5.16 16.36
C ALA A 127 2.54 -4.24 15.58
N ALA A 128 2.54 -4.32 14.25
CA ALA A 128 3.36 -3.48 13.36
C ALA A 128 2.68 -2.16 12.94
N GLY A 129 1.42 -1.94 13.29
CA GLY A 129 0.62 -0.81 12.80
C GLY A 129 0.23 -0.93 11.33
N ALA A 130 0.26 -2.15 10.77
CA ALA A 130 -0.18 -2.43 9.41
C ALA A 130 -1.72 -2.38 9.33
N PRO A 131 -2.30 -1.66 8.36
CA PRO A 131 -3.75 -1.51 8.27
C PRO A 131 -4.46 -2.73 7.69
N ASN A 132 -3.77 -3.56 6.87
CA ASN A 132 -4.41 -4.57 6.06
C ASN A 132 -3.68 -5.91 6.05
N VAL A 133 -4.46 -6.98 5.88
CA VAL A 133 -4.01 -8.34 5.58
C VAL A 133 -4.72 -8.81 4.31
N ILE A 134 -3.99 -9.39 3.35
CA ILE A 134 -4.58 -9.91 2.10
C ILE A 134 -5.21 -11.28 2.29
N ALA A 135 -6.35 -11.51 1.64
CA ALA A 135 -6.96 -12.82 1.45
C ALA A 135 -7.13 -13.13 -0.04
N LEU A 136 -6.93 -14.39 -0.42
CA LEU A 136 -7.08 -14.87 -1.80
C LEU A 136 -8.16 -15.94 -1.85
N ALA A 137 -9.10 -15.80 -2.80
CA ALA A 137 -10.22 -16.71 -2.95
C ALA A 137 -9.76 -18.13 -3.31
N GLY A 138 -8.85 -18.26 -4.25
CA GLY A 138 -8.42 -19.53 -4.81
C GLY A 138 -9.04 -19.80 -6.20
N ASP A 139 -8.50 -20.80 -6.89
CA ASP A 139 -9.06 -21.29 -8.15
C ASP A 139 -10.34 -22.08 -7.91
N ARG A 140 -11.25 -22.09 -8.89
CA ARG A 140 -12.53 -22.82 -8.86
C ARG A 140 -12.35 -24.31 -8.65
N LYS A 141 -11.47 -24.96 -9.43
CA LYS A 141 -11.18 -26.41 -9.32
C LYS A 141 -12.42 -27.30 -9.23
N GLY A 142 -13.46 -26.97 -9.99
CA GLY A 142 -14.73 -27.67 -10.01
C GLY A 142 -15.75 -27.22 -8.96
N ILE A 143 -15.39 -26.29 -8.08
CA ILE A 143 -16.32 -25.63 -7.15
C ILE A 143 -17.13 -24.58 -7.94
N SER A 144 -18.44 -24.55 -7.79
CA SER A 144 -19.29 -23.52 -8.42
C SER A 144 -19.05 -22.14 -7.81
N ASP A 145 -19.39 -21.08 -8.54
CA ASP A 145 -19.23 -19.70 -8.04
C ASP A 145 -20.08 -19.45 -6.78
N GLU A 146 -21.27 -20.07 -6.69
CA GLU A 146 -22.14 -19.96 -5.51
C GLU A 146 -21.56 -20.72 -4.31
N GLU A 147 -21.14 -21.96 -4.49
CA GLU A 147 -20.51 -22.75 -3.43
C GLU A 147 -19.24 -22.08 -2.92
N GLY A 148 -18.39 -21.60 -3.84
CA GLY A 148 -17.16 -20.89 -3.46
C GLY A 148 -17.43 -19.56 -2.75
N LEU A 149 -18.50 -18.85 -3.13
CA LEU A 149 -18.95 -17.65 -2.43
C LEU A 149 -19.39 -17.99 -1.00
N ASP A 150 -20.21 -19.01 -0.81
CA ASP A 150 -20.66 -19.46 0.52
C ASP A 150 -19.49 -19.90 1.39
N ASN A 151 -18.51 -20.64 0.82
CA ASN A 151 -17.32 -21.07 1.53
C ASN A 151 -16.45 -19.85 1.95
N THR A 152 -16.28 -18.88 1.04
CA THR A 152 -15.53 -17.63 1.30
C THR A 152 -16.20 -16.82 2.41
N VAL A 153 -17.53 -16.68 2.36
CA VAL A 153 -18.32 -16.01 3.41
C VAL A 153 -18.19 -16.73 4.74
N LEU A 154 -18.28 -18.07 4.75
CA LEU A 154 -18.07 -18.88 5.95
C LEU A 154 -16.71 -18.64 6.59
N PHE A 155 -15.62 -18.68 5.79
CA PHE A 155 -14.27 -18.42 6.26
C PHE A 155 -14.16 -17.02 6.87
N LEU A 156 -14.59 -15.99 6.15
CA LEU A 156 -14.46 -14.60 6.59
C LEU A 156 -15.34 -14.28 7.80
N ASN A 157 -16.47 -14.96 7.99
CA ASN A 157 -17.27 -14.86 9.22
C ASN A 157 -16.53 -15.33 10.47
N ASN A 158 -15.63 -16.33 10.34
CA ASN A 158 -14.78 -16.78 11.43
C ASN A 158 -13.62 -15.81 11.70
N ILE A 159 -13.18 -15.08 10.68
CA ILE A 159 -12.04 -14.15 10.74
C ILE A 159 -12.44 -12.72 11.12
N LYS A 160 -13.68 -12.30 10.85
CA LYS A 160 -14.09 -10.89 11.03
C LYS A 160 -13.93 -10.38 12.46
N LYS A 161 -14.22 -11.22 13.49
CA LYS A 161 -14.11 -10.76 14.86
C LYS A 161 -12.64 -10.50 15.28
N PRO A 162 -11.66 -11.39 15.03
CA PRO A 162 -10.24 -11.06 15.20
C PRO A 162 -9.81 -9.78 14.47
N ALA A 163 -10.27 -9.57 13.24
CA ALA A 163 -9.95 -8.39 12.44
C ALA A 163 -10.53 -7.10 13.05
N GLU A 164 -11.78 -7.14 13.52
CA GLU A 164 -12.45 -6.03 14.19
C GLU A 164 -11.77 -5.67 15.52
N ASP A 165 -11.49 -6.66 16.36
CA ASP A 165 -10.86 -6.50 17.68
C ASP A 165 -9.45 -5.86 17.56
N GLN A 166 -8.71 -6.21 16.51
CA GLN A 166 -7.35 -5.69 16.24
C GLN A 166 -7.35 -4.43 15.36
N ASN A 167 -8.51 -3.97 14.89
CA ASN A 167 -8.63 -2.83 13.95
C ASN A 167 -7.82 -3.03 12.65
N VAL A 168 -7.68 -4.27 12.17
CA VAL A 168 -7.02 -4.65 10.93
C VAL A 168 -8.06 -5.02 9.88
N THR A 169 -7.86 -4.61 8.64
CA THR A 169 -8.78 -4.93 7.53
C THR A 169 -8.28 -6.14 6.76
N VAL A 170 -9.11 -7.15 6.59
CA VAL A 170 -8.84 -8.27 5.67
C VAL A 170 -9.38 -7.88 4.31
N CYS A 171 -8.49 -7.80 3.32
CA CYS A 171 -8.79 -7.40 1.95
C CYS A 171 -8.77 -8.63 1.03
N LEU A 172 -9.94 -9.02 0.52
CA LEU A 172 -10.08 -10.08 -0.50
C LEU A 172 -9.71 -9.52 -1.86
N GLU A 173 -8.70 -10.09 -2.50
CA GLU A 173 -8.18 -9.57 -3.75
C GLU A 173 -8.97 -10.02 -4.97
N LEU A 174 -9.22 -9.04 -5.86
CA LEU A 174 -9.80 -9.23 -7.18
C LEU A 174 -8.69 -9.45 -8.21
N LEU A 175 -8.65 -10.63 -8.85
CA LEU A 175 -7.68 -10.97 -9.89
C LEU A 175 -8.37 -11.31 -11.20
N ASN A 176 -7.67 -11.17 -12.33
CA ASN A 176 -8.22 -11.58 -13.62
C ASN A 176 -8.04 -13.08 -13.88
N SER A 177 -9.11 -13.73 -14.34
CA SER A 177 -9.10 -15.12 -14.77
C SER A 177 -8.91 -15.29 -16.29
N LYS A 178 -8.92 -14.17 -17.04
CA LYS A 178 -8.81 -14.20 -18.51
C LYS A 178 -7.38 -14.40 -19.01
N VAL A 179 -6.38 -13.84 -18.32
CA VAL A 179 -5.00 -13.77 -18.80
C VAL A 179 -4.03 -14.38 -17.78
N ASP A 180 -3.95 -13.82 -16.55
CA ASP A 180 -2.87 -14.12 -15.61
C ASP A 180 -3.15 -15.29 -14.68
N HIS A 181 -4.42 -15.47 -14.26
CA HIS A 181 -4.81 -16.44 -13.23
C HIS A 181 -6.03 -17.28 -13.67
N PRO A 182 -5.91 -18.09 -14.74
CA PRO A 182 -7.02 -18.92 -15.22
C PRO A 182 -7.61 -19.78 -14.12
N GLY A 183 -8.92 -19.65 -13.91
CA GLY A 183 -9.64 -20.39 -12.88
C GLY A 183 -9.84 -19.64 -11.56
N TYR A 184 -9.14 -18.54 -11.31
CA TYR A 184 -9.34 -17.74 -10.08
C TYR A 184 -10.80 -17.31 -9.90
N MET A 185 -11.32 -17.42 -8.66
CA MET A 185 -12.76 -17.29 -8.43
C MET A 185 -13.22 -15.87 -8.21
N CYS A 186 -12.49 -15.07 -7.42
CA CYS A 186 -12.83 -13.67 -7.15
C CYS A 186 -12.35 -12.76 -8.29
N ASP A 187 -12.94 -12.93 -9.47
CA ASP A 187 -12.51 -12.29 -10.72
C ASP A 187 -13.46 -11.16 -11.21
N HIS A 188 -14.54 -10.90 -10.48
CA HIS A 188 -15.48 -9.81 -10.75
C HIS A 188 -15.82 -9.02 -9.50
N THR A 189 -15.92 -7.70 -9.63
CA THR A 189 -16.27 -6.79 -8.52
C THR A 189 -17.58 -7.16 -7.87
N THR A 190 -18.58 -7.58 -8.65
CA THR A 190 -19.91 -7.95 -8.15
C THR A 190 -19.85 -9.15 -7.21
N TRP A 191 -19.03 -10.15 -7.51
CA TRP A 191 -18.85 -11.33 -6.66
C TRP A 191 -18.16 -10.95 -5.34
N GLY A 192 -17.08 -10.19 -5.40
CA GLY A 192 -16.36 -9.74 -4.20
C GLY A 192 -17.20 -8.81 -3.31
N VAL A 193 -18.00 -7.92 -3.91
CA VAL A 193 -18.94 -7.05 -3.18
C VAL A 193 -20.02 -7.87 -2.49
N GLU A 194 -20.52 -8.93 -3.12
CA GLU A 194 -21.52 -9.82 -2.51
C GLU A 194 -20.94 -10.55 -1.29
N VAL A 195 -19.66 -11.01 -1.35
CA VAL A 195 -18.96 -11.54 -0.17
C VAL A 195 -18.94 -10.50 0.95
N CYS A 196 -18.51 -9.27 0.68
CA CYS A 196 -18.46 -8.20 1.71
C CYS A 196 -19.82 -7.93 2.32
N LYS A 197 -20.90 -7.89 1.54
CA LYS A 197 -22.27 -7.68 2.00
C LYS A 197 -22.74 -8.80 2.93
N ARG A 198 -22.51 -10.07 2.55
CA ARG A 198 -22.96 -11.22 3.36
C ARG A 198 -22.17 -11.33 4.66
N VAL A 199 -20.88 -11.02 4.67
CA VAL A 199 -20.07 -11.01 5.89
C VAL A 199 -20.44 -9.84 6.79
N ASN A 200 -20.80 -8.70 6.20
CA ASN A 200 -21.26 -7.48 6.89
C ASN A 200 -20.34 -7.03 8.02
N SER A 201 -19.09 -6.77 7.69
CA SER A 201 -18.08 -6.28 8.64
C SER A 201 -17.34 -5.07 8.06
N PRO A 202 -17.06 -4.03 8.87
CA PRO A 202 -16.25 -2.89 8.42
C PRO A 202 -14.79 -3.28 8.15
N ARG A 203 -14.36 -4.47 8.63
CA ARG A 203 -12.99 -4.98 8.50
C ARG A 203 -12.83 -6.06 7.44
N ILE A 204 -13.88 -6.36 6.68
CA ILE A 204 -13.81 -7.25 5.50
C ILE A 204 -14.11 -6.40 4.28
N LYS A 205 -13.10 -6.23 3.46
CA LYS A 205 -13.10 -5.35 2.27
C LYS A 205 -12.48 -6.07 1.08
N LEU A 206 -12.43 -5.39 -0.04
CA LEU A 206 -11.73 -5.83 -1.26
C LEU A 206 -10.37 -5.14 -1.36
N LEU A 207 -9.38 -5.85 -1.86
CA LEU A 207 -8.25 -5.29 -2.56
C LEU A 207 -8.67 -5.19 -4.02
N TYR A 208 -8.82 -3.98 -4.53
CA TYR A 208 -9.21 -3.72 -5.91
C TYR A 208 -7.95 -3.51 -6.74
N ASP A 209 -7.50 -4.55 -7.43
CA ASP A 209 -6.40 -4.42 -8.39
C ASP A 209 -6.95 -3.85 -9.70
N ILE A 210 -6.56 -2.63 -9.99
CA ILE A 210 -7.03 -1.84 -11.14
C ILE A 210 -6.62 -2.50 -12.46
N TYR A 211 -5.41 -3.07 -12.53
CA TYR A 211 -4.94 -3.80 -13.71
C TYR A 211 -5.82 -5.04 -13.99
N HIS A 212 -6.05 -5.84 -12.95
CA HIS A 212 -6.86 -7.04 -13.09
C HIS A 212 -8.31 -6.72 -13.49
N MET A 213 -8.89 -5.69 -12.88
CA MET A 213 -10.28 -5.32 -13.17
C MET A 213 -10.43 -4.59 -14.51
N GLN A 214 -9.38 -3.94 -15.03
CA GLN A 214 -9.38 -3.44 -16.39
C GLN A 214 -9.54 -4.59 -17.40
N ILE A 215 -8.82 -5.69 -17.21
CA ILE A 215 -8.90 -6.88 -18.08
C ILE A 215 -10.28 -7.54 -18.00
N MET A 216 -10.84 -7.63 -16.79
CA MET A 216 -12.12 -8.33 -16.57
C MET A 216 -13.34 -7.50 -16.94
N GLU A 217 -13.39 -6.25 -16.50
CA GLU A 217 -14.63 -5.45 -16.50
C GLU A 217 -14.48 -4.11 -17.22
N GLY A 218 -13.33 -3.44 -17.15
CA GLY A 218 -13.18 -2.05 -17.56
C GLY A 218 -14.01 -1.10 -16.69
N ASP A 219 -14.34 0.10 -17.23
CA ASP A 219 -15.18 1.12 -16.56
C ASP A 219 -14.79 1.40 -15.09
N ILE A 220 -13.50 1.46 -14.84
CA ILE A 220 -12.88 1.46 -13.50
C ILE A 220 -13.44 2.57 -12.60
N VAL A 221 -13.46 3.83 -13.10
CA VAL A 221 -13.83 4.98 -12.27
C VAL A 221 -15.27 4.88 -11.76
N ARG A 222 -16.21 4.44 -12.60
CA ARG A 222 -17.62 4.28 -12.23
C ARG A 222 -17.79 3.13 -11.26
N THR A 223 -17.14 1.99 -11.52
CA THR A 223 -17.18 0.79 -10.69
C THR A 223 -16.62 1.09 -9.30
N VAL A 224 -15.48 1.77 -9.20
CA VAL A 224 -14.87 2.19 -7.93
C VAL A 224 -15.80 3.14 -7.16
N LYS A 225 -16.29 4.22 -7.79
CA LYS A 225 -17.19 5.18 -7.14
C LYS A 225 -18.45 4.52 -6.57
N LYS A 226 -19.01 3.55 -7.29
CA LYS A 226 -20.21 2.80 -6.84
C LYS A 226 -19.92 1.90 -5.63
N ASN A 227 -18.70 1.36 -5.53
CA ASN A 227 -18.37 0.30 -4.58
C ASN A 227 -17.31 0.71 -3.54
N ILE A 228 -16.95 1.99 -3.44
CA ILE A 228 -15.84 2.46 -2.61
C ILE A 228 -15.95 2.05 -1.14
N GLN A 229 -17.17 1.95 -0.59
CA GLN A 229 -17.38 1.50 0.79
C GLN A 229 -16.92 0.06 1.04
N TYR A 230 -16.77 -0.75 -0.01
CA TYR A 230 -16.28 -2.14 0.06
C TYR A 230 -14.79 -2.27 -0.27
N ILE A 231 -14.11 -1.20 -0.67
CA ILE A 231 -12.69 -1.25 -1.07
C ILE A 231 -11.82 -0.76 0.08
N GLY A 232 -10.89 -1.61 0.51
CA GLY A 232 -9.92 -1.33 1.58
C GLY A 232 -8.54 -0.97 1.06
N HIS A 233 -8.18 -1.43 -0.13
CA HIS A 233 -6.86 -1.25 -0.73
C HIS A 233 -6.93 -1.24 -2.26
N PHE A 234 -5.96 -0.60 -2.91
CA PHE A 234 -5.82 -0.60 -4.37
C PHE A 234 -4.44 -1.08 -4.79
N HIS A 235 -4.40 -1.87 -5.88
CA HIS A 235 -3.17 -2.12 -6.63
C HIS A 235 -3.23 -1.48 -8.02
N THR A 236 -2.06 -1.12 -8.58
CA THR A 236 -1.94 -0.50 -9.90
C THR A 236 -0.86 -1.19 -10.72
N ALA A 237 -1.13 -1.42 -11.99
CA ALA A 237 -0.16 -1.76 -13.02
C ALA A 237 -0.67 -1.32 -14.39
N GLY A 238 0.22 -1.13 -15.36
CA GLY A 238 -0.19 -0.82 -16.72
C GLY A 238 -0.81 -2.01 -17.43
N ASN A 239 -1.87 -1.78 -18.22
CA ASN A 239 -2.48 -2.76 -19.10
C ASN A 239 -2.40 -2.27 -20.55
N PRO A 240 -1.92 -3.11 -21.48
CA PRO A 240 -1.47 -4.50 -21.33
C PRO A 240 -0.08 -4.64 -20.69
N GLY A 241 0.24 -5.87 -20.23
CA GLY A 241 1.60 -6.31 -19.91
C GLY A 241 2.02 -6.22 -18.45
N ARG A 242 1.21 -5.60 -17.57
CA ARG A 242 1.51 -5.43 -16.11
C ARG A 242 2.83 -4.70 -15.85
N HIS A 243 3.15 -3.73 -16.74
CA HIS A 243 4.33 -2.87 -16.64
C HIS A 243 3.98 -1.49 -16.07
N GLN A 244 4.93 -0.54 -16.14
CA GLN A 244 4.67 0.87 -15.87
C GLN A 244 3.57 1.41 -16.79
N PHE A 245 2.82 2.40 -16.34
CA PHE A 245 1.78 3.01 -17.15
C PHE A 245 2.31 4.23 -17.94
N ASP A 246 2.85 3.92 -19.11
CA ASP A 246 3.34 4.89 -20.11
C ASP A 246 2.46 4.91 -21.37
N ASP A 247 2.92 5.49 -22.45
CA ASP A 247 2.17 5.62 -23.72
C ASP A 247 1.85 4.29 -24.41
N THR A 248 2.39 3.17 -23.95
CA THR A 248 2.07 1.82 -24.44
C THR A 248 0.84 1.23 -23.79
N GLN A 249 0.25 1.91 -22.80
CA GLN A 249 -0.85 1.45 -21.98
C GLN A 249 -2.18 2.05 -22.39
N GLU A 250 -3.28 1.33 -22.17
CA GLU A 250 -4.63 1.81 -22.47
C GLU A 250 -5.29 2.60 -21.32
N MET A 251 -4.60 2.75 -20.18
CA MET A 251 -5.17 3.27 -18.95
C MET A 251 -4.79 4.71 -18.66
N ASN A 252 -5.77 5.51 -18.27
CA ASN A 252 -5.54 6.88 -17.80
C ASN A 252 -5.44 6.91 -16.26
N TYR A 253 -4.27 6.62 -15.71
CA TYR A 253 -4.08 6.57 -14.25
C TYR A 253 -4.27 7.93 -13.56
N ALA A 254 -3.94 9.04 -14.17
CA ALA A 254 -4.23 10.36 -13.60
C ALA A 254 -5.74 10.55 -13.38
N GLY A 255 -6.56 10.18 -14.37
CA GLY A 255 -8.02 10.20 -14.26
C GLY A 255 -8.58 9.22 -13.25
N ILE A 256 -8.03 8.00 -13.19
CA ILE A 256 -8.43 6.96 -12.24
C ILE A 256 -8.11 7.40 -10.81
N CYS A 257 -6.87 7.84 -10.54
CA CYS A 257 -6.44 8.30 -9.21
C CYS A 257 -7.25 9.51 -8.73
N LYS A 258 -7.52 10.47 -9.64
CA LYS A 258 -8.42 11.58 -9.35
C LYS A 258 -9.81 11.07 -8.98
N GLY A 259 -10.35 10.11 -9.73
CA GLY A 259 -11.65 9.50 -9.48
C GLY A 259 -11.74 8.82 -8.11
N ILE A 260 -10.67 8.11 -7.68
CA ILE A 260 -10.54 7.50 -6.35
C ILE A 260 -10.46 8.59 -5.27
N ALA A 261 -9.58 9.58 -5.43
CA ALA A 261 -9.39 10.66 -4.47
C ALA A 261 -10.68 11.49 -4.24
N ASP A 262 -11.47 11.72 -5.30
CA ASP A 262 -12.75 12.45 -5.23
C ASP A 262 -13.82 11.70 -4.41
N THR A 263 -13.64 10.39 -4.12
CA THR A 263 -14.52 9.64 -3.20
C THR A 263 -14.23 9.91 -1.73
N GLY A 264 -13.14 10.59 -1.39
CA GLY A 264 -12.67 10.77 -0.02
C GLY A 264 -11.93 9.54 0.53
N TYR A 265 -11.46 8.62 -0.32
CA TYR A 265 -10.73 7.42 0.08
C TYR A 265 -9.47 7.76 0.92
N GLN A 266 -9.29 7.06 2.05
CA GLN A 266 -8.21 7.31 3.01
C GLN A 266 -7.21 6.16 3.12
N GLY A 267 -7.44 5.06 2.40
CA GLY A 267 -6.55 3.91 2.37
C GLY A 267 -5.29 4.15 1.53
N CYS A 268 -4.61 3.07 1.17
CA CYS A 268 -3.40 3.11 0.36
C CYS A 268 -3.68 2.59 -1.06
N LEU A 269 -2.99 3.19 -2.03
CA LEU A 269 -2.90 2.74 -3.41
C LEU A 269 -1.46 2.33 -3.66
N SER A 270 -1.22 1.05 -3.90
CA SER A 270 0.12 0.51 -4.06
C SER A 270 0.43 0.13 -5.49
N HIS A 271 1.64 0.46 -5.93
CA HIS A 271 2.14 0.14 -7.27
C HIS A 271 2.62 -1.31 -7.30
N GLU A 272 1.99 -2.16 -8.12
CA GLU A 272 2.30 -3.58 -8.26
C GLU A 272 2.58 -3.96 -9.72
N TYR A 273 3.52 -3.31 -10.34
CA TYR A 273 3.98 -3.64 -11.68
C TYR A 273 5.43 -4.13 -11.69
N SER A 274 5.85 -4.73 -12.79
CA SER A 274 7.26 -5.02 -13.05
C SER A 274 7.76 -4.07 -14.13
N PRO A 275 8.83 -3.28 -13.89
CA PRO A 275 9.38 -2.39 -14.90
C PRO A 275 9.81 -3.17 -16.15
N SER A 276 9.62 -2.59 -17.33
CA SER A 276 10.14 -3.13 -18.58
C SER A 276 11.66 -3.20 -18.54
N LYS A 277 12.26 -4.19 -19.19
CA LYS A 277 13.70 -4.48 -19.11
C LYS A 277 14.61 -3.34 -19.63
N ASP A 278 14.07 -2.50 -20.50
CA ASP A 278 14.75 -1.35 -21.11
C ASP A 278 14.62 -0.05 -20.29
N LYS A 279 13.94 -0.09 -19.15
CA LYS A 279 13.69 1.08 -18.29
C LYS A 279 14.49 0.99 -16.99
N ASP A 280 14.91 2.15 -16.47
CA ASP A 280 15.39 2.24 -15.09
C ASP A 280 14.24 2.10 -14.09
N PRO A 281 14.29 1.12 -13.17
CA PRO A 281 13.19 0.88 -12.25
C PRO A 281 12.89 2.05 -11.31
N LEU A 282 13.90 2.80 -10.87
CA LEU A 282 13.69 3.89 -9.91
C LEU A 282 13.15 5.16 -10.58
N GLU A 283 13.64 5.48 -11.78
CA GLU A 283 13.09 6.57 -12.59
C GLU A 283 11.64 6.27 -12.98
N THR A 284 11.39 5.04 -13.41
CA THR A 284 10.04 4.56 -13.74
C THR A 284 9.11 4.69 -12.54
N LEU A 285 9.55 4.26 -11.35
CA LEU A 285 8.75 4.34 -10.13
C LEU A 285 8.41 5.79 -9.77
N ASP A 286 9.37 6.70 -9.83
CA ASP A 286 9.13 8.12 -9.56
C ASP A 286 8.09 8.70 -10.53
N ALA A 287 8.21 8.37 -11.82
CA ALA A 287 7.26 8.81 -12.84
C ALA A 287 5.82 8.30 -12.56
N MET A 288 5.67 7.00 -12.22
CA MET A 288 4.37 6.42 -11.91
C MET A 288 3.75 7.05 -10.65
N MET A 289 4.55 7.26 -9.62
CA MET A 289 4.09 7.93 -8.40
C MET A 289 3.65 9.39 -8.67
N ARG A 290 4.34 10.12 -9.57
CA ARG A 290 3.93 11.48 -9.98
C ARG A 290 2.59 11.49 -10.69
N ILE A 291 2.31 10.52 -11.56
CA ILE A 291 1.01 10.41 -12.26
C ILE A 291 -0.13 10.22 -11.26
N CYS A 292 0.12 9.52 -10.15
CA CYS A 292 -0.87 9.25 -9.11
C CYS A 292 -0.92 10.33 -7.99
N GLU A 293 -0.08 11.36 -8.06
CA GLU A 293 -0.06 12.49 -7.12
C GLU A 293 -1.14 13.52 -7.50
N VAL A 294 -2.41 13.31 -7.05
CA VAL A 294 -3.60 14.08 -7.42
C VAL A 294 -4.22 14.82 -6.23
#